data_586c2d2e45aafc719a0b0c3fc7323d37
#
_entry.id   586c2d2e45aafc719a0b0c3fc7323d37
#
_cell.length_a   1.000
_cell.length_b   1.000
_cell.length_c   1.000
_cell.angle_alpha   90.00
_cell.angle_beta   90.00
_cell.angle_gamma   90.00
#
_symmetry.space_group_name_H-M   'P 1'
#
loop_
_entity.id
_entity.type
_entity.pdbx_description
1 polymer ?
#
loop_
_entity_poly.entity_id
_entity_poly.type
_entity_poly.pdbx_seq_one_letter_code
_entity_poly.pdbx_strand_id
1 'polypeptide(L)'
;MKEITLACEAFQKLLEEQLDRIRNMNGEKTDFSTKKQVTIGVIDGDGIGPVITAQATRVLEKLLAEEIAAGSIVIKQIEGLTIENRMACGKAIPDDVLAEIKTCDVLLKGPTTTPMGGKMESANVAMRRELDLYANCRPVSIPEKNIDWMFFRENTEGEYVLGSRGVELPGMAVDFKVTTDLGTRRIARAAFDYAKNNGKTHVAVVTKANIMKKTDGKFTAICHEVAADYPGITVDDYYIDIMTANLLKEPLR
;
A
#
# COMPACT_ATOMS: atom_id res chain seq x y z
N MET A 1 21.44 -6.40 30.42
CA MET A 1 20.51 -7.57 30.45
C MET A 1 19.04 -7.15 30.38
N LYS A 2 18.58 -6.22 31.22
CA LYS A 2 17.16 -5.76 31.21
C LYS A 2 16.71 -5.21 29.84
N GLU A 3 17.57 -4.46 29.15
CA GLU A 3 17.30 -3.87 27.84
C GLU A 3 17.16 -4.94 26.73
N ILE A 4 18.03 -5.95 26.75
CA ILE A 4 17.94 -7.08 25.81
C ILE A 4 16.66 -7.89 26.04
N THR A 5 16.27 -8.11 27.30
CA THR A 5 15.01 -8.80 27.62
C THR A 5 13.81 -8.05 27.06
N LEU A 6 13.74 -6.72 27.26
CA LEU A 6 12.67 -5.88 26.70
C LEU A 6 12.64 -5.93 25.16
N ALA A 7 13.81 -5.93 24.49
CA ALA A 7 13.89 -6.05 23.05
C ALA A 7 13.39 -7.42 22.56
N CYS A 8 13.75 -8.50 23.26
CA CYS A 8 13.27 -9.85 22.93
C CYS A 8 11.75 -9.98 23.11
N GLU A 9 11.19 -9.41 24.18
CA GLU A 9 9.73 -9.39 24.43
C GLU A 9 9.00 -8.63 23.32
N ALA A 10 9.52 -7.46 22.92
CA ALA A 10 8.96 -6.68 21.80
C ALA A 10 9.01 -7.46 20.48
N PHE A 11 10.12 -8.15 20.22
CA PHE A 11 10.28 -8.98 19.03
C PHE A 11 9.34 -10.20 19.03
N GLN A 12 9.21 -10.88 20.16
CA GLN A 12 8.27 -12.00 20.30
C GLN A 12 6.85 -11.56 19.99
N LYS A 13 6.39 -10.48 20.61
CA LYS A 13 5.06 -9.91 20.36
C LYS A 13 4.84 -9.58 18.88
N LEU A 14 5.85 -9.01 18.24
CA LEU A 14 5.80 -8.73 16.81
C LEU A 14 5.60 -10.01 15.98
N LEU A 15 6.34 -11.08 16.27
CA LEU A 15 6.22 -12.35 15.56
C LEU A 15 4.84 -12.96 15.76
N GLU A 16 4.30 -12.93 16.97
CA GLU A 16 2.93 -13.40 17.28
C GLU A 16 1.88 -12.63 16.48
N GLU A 17 1.96 -11.30 16.45
CA GLU A 17 1.08 -10.46 15.64
C GLU A 17 1.17 -10.77 14.13
N GLN A 18 2.38 -11.02 13.61
CA GLN A 18 2.54 -11.37 12.21
C GLN A 18 1.99 -12.76 11.88
N LEU A 19 2.15 -13.72 12.75
CA LEU A 19 1.56 -15.05 12.58
C LEU A 19 0.03 -14.98 12.59
N ASP A 20 -0.56 -14.20 13.48
CA ASP A 20 -2.01 -13.98 13.53
C ASP A 20 -2.51 -13.23 12.29
N ARG A 21 -1.76 -12.23 11.81
CA ARG A 21 -2.07 -11.54 10.55
C ARG A 21 -2.11 -12.53 9.38
N ILE A 22 -1.10 -13.39 9.24
CA ILE A 22 -1.03 -14.40 8.17
C ILE A 22 -2.24 -15.35 8.22
N ARG A 23 -2.65 -15.80 9.41
CA ARG A 23 -3.81 -16.68 9.59
C ARG A 23 -5.13 -16.01 9.17
N ASN A 24 -5.22 -14.69 9.32
CA ASN A 24 -6.41 -13.91 9.03
C ASN A 24 -6.38 -13.24 7.64
N MET A 25 -5.30 -13.41 6.86
CA MET A 25 -5.23 -12.88 5.49
C MET A 25 -6.23 -13.60 4.59
N ASN A 26 -7.21 -12.85 4.10
CA ASN A 26 -8.14 -13.31 3.07
C ASN A 26 -7.58 -12.95 1.69
N GLY A 27 -7.46 -13.94 0.82
CA GLY A 27 -7.03 -13.72 -0.58
C GLY A 27 -8.15 -13.27 -1.50
N GLU A 28 -9.36 -13.03 -1.00
CA GLU A 28 -10.52 -12.70 -1.80
C GLU A 28 -10.48 -11.26 -2.30
N LYS A 29 -10.62 -11.10 -3.61
CA LYS A 29 -10.81 -9.78 -4.24
C LYS A 29 -12.30 -9.45 -4.26
N THR A 30 -12.65 -8.21 -3.93
CA THR A 30 -14.02 -7.72 -4.10
C THR A 30 -14.36 -7.68 -5.59
N ASP A 31 -15.38 -8.40 -6.00
CA ASP A 31 -15.94 -8.29 -7.35
C ASP A 31 -16.98 -7.16 -7.38
N PHE A 32 -16.55 -6.02 -7.89
CA PHE A 32 -17.43 -4.84 -8.01
C PHE A 32 -18.56 -5.03 -9.01
N SER A 33 -18.44 -5.96 -9.96
CA SER A 33 -19.50 -6.22 -10.95
C SER A 33 -20.78 -6.81 -10.32
N THR A 34 -20.65 -7.43 -9.16
CA THR A 34 -21.78 -8.02 -8.41
C THR A 34 -22.49 -7.03 -7.48
N LYS A 35 -21.90 -5.83 -7.26
CA LYS A 35 -22.47 -4.83 -6.36
C LYS A 35 -23.57 -4.04 -7.04
N LYS A 36 -24.70 -3.91 -6.37
CA LYS A 36 -25.82 -3.04 -6.83
C LYS A 36 -25.52 -1.57 -6.61
N GLN A 37 -24.73 -1.25 -5.59
CA GLN A 37 -24.32 0.11 -5.22
C GLN A 37 -22.87 0.10 -4.77
N VAL A 38 -22.11 1.11 -5.21
CA VAL A 38 -20.73 1.38 -4.79
C VAL A 38 -20.71 2.70 -4.03
N THR A 39 -20.17 2.68 -2.82
CA THR A 39 -19.99 3.88 -1.98
C THR A 39 -18.58 4.40 -2.10
N ILE A 40 -18.43 5.63 -2.58
CA ILE A 40 -17.15 6.33 -2.67
C ILE A 40 -17.05 7.29 -1.47
N GLY A 41 -16.20 6.97 -0.51
CA GLY A 41 -15.87 7.87 0.60
C GLY A 41 -14.90 8.96 0.15
N VAL A 42 -15.19 10.20 0.50
CA VAL A 42 -14.33 11.36 0.22
C VAL A 42 -13.79 11.90 1.53
N ILE A 43 -12.46 12.02 1.62
CA ILE A 43 -11.75 12.51 2.80
C ILE A 43 -10.91 13.71 2.38
N ASP A 44 -11.19 14.87 2.93
CA ASP A 44 -10.47 16.10 2.57
C ASP A 44 -9.02 16.10 3.08
N GLY A 45 -8.79 15.60 4.29
CA GLY A 45 -7.46 15.60 4.91
C GLY A 45 -7.03 16.98 5.39
N ASP A 46 -5.73 17.28 5.26
CA ASP A 46 -5.10 18.45 5.85
C ASP A 46 -4.61 19.47 4.81
N GLY A 47 -4.38 20.70 5.25
CA GLY A 47 -3.71 21.75 4.48
C GLY A 47 -4.47 22.11 3.19
N ILE A 48 -3.86 21.88 2.02
CA ILE A 48 -4.49 22.11 0.71
C ILE A 48 -5.60 21.09 0.37
N GLY A 49 -5.70 20.03 1.16
CA GLY A 49 -6.60 18.89 0.94
C GLY A 49 -8.04 19.29 0.60
N PRO A 50 -8.74 20.08 1.43
CA PRO A 50 -10.12 20.47 1.18
C PRO A 50 -10.31 21.16 -0.18
N VAL A 51 -9.36 22.01 -0.59
CA VAL A 51 -9.43 22.74 -1.86
C VAL A 51 -9.31 21.81 -3.06
N ILE A 52 -8.32 20.91 -3.07
CA ILE A 52 -8.09 20.01 -4.21
C ILE A 52 -9.12 18.89 -4.25
N THR A 53 -9.56 18.38 -3.08
CA THR A 53 -10.55 17.31 -3.00
C THR A 53 -11.91 17.79 -3.49
N ALA A 54 -12.30 19.03 -3.13
CA ALA A 54 -13.54 19.62 -3.64
C ALA A 54 -13.56 19.72 -5.17
N GLN A 55 -12.44 20.07 -5.81
CA GLN A 55 -12.38 20.11 -7.28
C GLN A 55 -12.38 18.69 -7.89
N ALA A 56 -11.68 17.75 -7.30
CA ALA A 56 -11.70 16.36 -7.74
C ALA A 56 -13.11 15.76 -7.61
N THR A 57 -13.81 16.03 -6.51
CA THR A 57 -15.20 15.58 -6.28
C THR A 57 -16.16 16.16 -7.32
N ARG A 58 -16.04 17.45 -7.66
CA ARG A 58 -16.86 18.08 -8.74
C ARG A 58 -16.67 17.38 -10.09
N VAL A 59 -15.43 17.00 -10.43
CA VAL A 59 -15.16 16.25 -11.65
C VAL A 59 -15.79 14.86 -11.57
N LEU A 60 -15.63 14.17 -10.45
CA LEU A 60 -16.19 12.85 -10.21
C LEU A 60 -17.72 12.85 -10.31
N GLU A 61 -18.40 13.82 -9.66
CA GLU A 61 -19.85 14.00 -9.74
C GLU A 61 -20.33 14.25 -11.16
N LYS A 62 -19.56 15.02 -11.95
CA LYS A 62 -19.91 15.28 -13.35
C LYS A 62 -19.77 14.04 -14.22
N LEU A 63 -18.70 13.24 -14.01
CA LEU A 63 -18.46 12.03 -14.78
C LEU A 63 -19.43 10.90 -14.44
N LEU A 64 -19.87 10.83 -13.19
CA LEU A 64 -20.74 9.76 -12.65
C LEU A 64 -22.17 10.23 -12.42
N ALA A 65 -22.59 11.30 -13.09
CA ALA A 65 -23.90 11.92 -12.83
C ALA A 65 -25.08 10.96 -13.08
N GLU A 66 -24.99 10.10 -14.08
CA GLU A 66 -26.04 9.12 -14.40
C GLU A 66 -26.10 8.00 -13.35
N GLU A 67 -24.96 7.49 -12.93
CA GLU A 67 -24.84 6.42 -11.91
C GLU A 67 -25.26 6.93 -10.52
N ILE A 68 -24.95 8.19 -10.20
CA ILE A 68 -25.41 8.84 -8.96
C ILE A 68 -26.92 9.02 -8.99
N ALA A 69 -27.49 9.50 -10.10
CA ALA A 69 -28.93 9.66 -10.25
C ALA A 69 -29.68 8.32 -10.21
N ALA A 70 -29.07 7.25 -10.72
CA ALA A 70 -29.60 5.89 -10.66
C ALA A 70 -29.41 5.21 -9.27
N GLY A 71 -28.65 5.82 -8.35
CA GLY A 71 -28.35 5.27 -7.04
C GLY A 71 -27.36 4.10 -7.04
N SER A 72 -26.72 3.81 -8.16
CA SER A 72 -25.67 2.77 -8.25
C SER A 72 -24.33 3.27 -7.70
N ILE A 73 -24.11 4.59 -7.63
CA ILE A 73 -22.97 5.21 -6.96
C ILE A 73 -23.46 6.20 -5.92
N VAL A 74 -22.86 6.15 -4.73
CA VAL A 74 -23.05 7.12 -3.65
C VAL A 74 -21.72 7.76 -3.30
N ILE A 75 -21.65 9.08 -3.31
CA ILE A 75 -20.51 9.84 -2.80
C ILE A 75 -20.82 10.22 -1.36
N LYS A 76 -19.93 9.83 -0.44
CA LYS A 76 -20.08 10.03 1.00
C LYS A 76 -18.90 10.84 1.54
N GLN A 77 -19.17 12.04 2.06
CA GLN A 77 -18.16 12.82 2.78
C GLN A 77 -17.85 12.17 4.12
N ILE A 78 -16.57 12.00 4.43
CA ILE A 78 -16.06 11.47 5.69
C ILE A 78 -15.26 12.56 6.39
N GLU A 79 -15.77 12.98 7.54
CA GLU A 79 -15.19 14.05 8.34
C GLU A 79 -14.19 13.49 9.38
N GLY A 80 -13.36 14.36 9.95
CA GLY A 80 -12.59 14.08 11.15
C GLY A 80 -11.21 13.45 10.94
N LEU A 81 -10.77 13.16 9.72
CA LEU A 81 -9.38 12.74 9.47
C LEU A 81 -8.46 13.96 9.30
N THR A 82 -8.44 14.83 10.28
CA THR A 82 -7.59 16.03 10.31
C THR A 82 -6.48 15.89 11.34
N ILE A 83 -5.39 16.64 11.17
CA ILE A 83 -4.26 16.59 12.10
C ILE A 83 -4.68 16.99 13.53
N GLU A 84 -5.58 17.99 13.65
CA GLU A 84 -6.07 18.48 14.95
C GLU A 84 -6.82 17.37 15.70
N ASN A 85 -7.77 16.69 15.02
CA ASN A 85 -8.55 15.62 15.63
C ASN A 85 -7.68 14.41 16.00
N ARG A 86 -6.75 14.03 15.10
CA ARG A 86 -5.79 12.96 15.34
C ARG A 86 -4.87 13.24 16.53
N MET A 87 -4.41 14.48 16.65
CA MET A 87 -3.60 14.92 17.82
C MET A 87 -4.42 14.90 19.11
N ALA A 88 -5.67 15.32 19.07
CA ALA A 88 -6.55 15.35 20.23
C ALA A 88 -6.85 13.94 20.78
N CYS A 89 -7.07 12.95 19.89
CA CYS A 89 -7.34 11.56 20.30
C CYS A 89 -6.08 10.68 20.44
N GLY A 90 -4.90 11.17 20.00
CA GLY A 90 -3.64 10.42 20.06
C GLY A 90 -3.57 9.20 19.13
N LYS A 91 -4.41 9.14 18.08
CA LYS A 91 -4.48 8.02 17.14
C LYS A 91 -4.16 8.46 15.70
N ALA A 92 -3.54 7.58 14.94
CA ALA A 92 -3.28 7.82 13.53
C ALA A 92 -4.58 7.99 12.71
N ILE A 93 -5.64 7.27 13.09
CA ILE A 93 -7.00 7.41 12.59
C ILE A 93 -7.93 7.27 13.81
N PRO A 94 -8.85 8.24 14.07
CA PRO A 94 -9.86 8.09 15.11
C PRO A 94 -10.77 6.87 14.84
N ASP A 95 -11.24 6.19 15.88
CA ASP A 95 -11.96 4.92 15.73
C ASP A 95 -13.31 5.08 15.00
N ASP A 96 -14.02 6.16 15.27
CA ASP A 96 -15.27 6.52 14.61
C ASP A 96 -15.05 6.79 13.11
N VAL A 97 -14.00 7.54 12.78
CA VAL A 97 -13.60 7.80 11.39
C VAL A 97 -13.20 6.50 10.67
N LEU A 98 -12.44 5.62 11.34
CA LEU A 98 -12.08 4.32 10.77
C LEU A 98 -13.30 3.43 10.53
N ALA A 99 -14.24 3.43 11.47
CA ALA A 99 -15.50 2.69 11.32
C ALA A 99 -16.31 3.20 10.12
N GLU A 100 -16.37 4.52 9.93
CA GLU A 100 -17.04 5.13 8.79
C GLU A 100 -16.34 4.81 7.47
N ILE A 101 -15.00 4.91 7.41
CA ILE A 101 -14.18 4.52 6.25
C ILE A 101 -14.49 3.07 5.82
N LYS A 102 -14.59 2.15 6.77
CA LYS A 102 -14.88 0.72 6.51
C LYS A 102 -16.27 0.46 5.91
N THR A 103 -17.17 1.45 5.92
CA THR A 103 -18.46 1.34 5.23
C THR A 103 -18.39 1.68 3.75
N CYS A 104 -17.27 2.21 3.28
CA CYS A 104 -17.06 2.62 1.89
C CYS A 104 -16.36 1.52 1.10
N ASP A 105 -16.66 1.45 -0.19
CA ASP A 105 -16.04 0.52 -1.13
C ASP A 105 -14.74 1.05 -1.74
N VAL A 106 -14.71 2.38 -1.97
CA VAL A 106 -13.60 3.12 -2.56
C VAL A 106 -13.39 4.40 -1.77
N LEU A 107 -12.16 4.89 -1.70
CA LEU A 107 -11.82 6.15 -1.03
C LEU A 107 -11.10 7.10 -1.99
N LEU A 108 -11.61 8.33 -2.09
CA LEU A 108 -10.90 9.48 -2.61
C LEU A 108 -10.37 10.28 -1.42
N LYS A 109 -9.06 10.33 -1.24
CA LYS A 109 -8.45 10.93 -0.05
C LYS A 109 -7.46 12.03 -0.39
N GLY A 110 -7.67 13.20 0.20
CA GLY A 110 -6.71 14.30 0.20
C GLY A 110 -5.45 14.01 1.04
N PRO A 111 -4.47 14.90 1.05
CA PRO A 111 -3.24 14.75 1.81
C PRO A 111 -3.51 14.74 3.33
N THR A 112 -2.64 14.05 4.09
CA THR A 112 -2.68 14.08 5.56
C THR A 112 -1.30 14.44 6.10
N THR A 113 -1.27 15.34 7.07
CA THR A 113 -0.04 15.78 7.72
C THR A 113 0.45 14.72 8.71
N THR A 114 1.76 14.45 8.68
CA THR A 114 2.44 13.65 9.72
C THR A 114 3.37 14.58 10.49
N PRO A 115 3.19 14.75 11.81
CA PRO A 115 4.06 15.63 12.60
C PRO A 115 5.52 15.16 12.56
N MET A 116 6.44 16.08 12.30
CA MET A 116 7.88 15.77 12.34
C MET A 116 8.34 15.59 13.80
N GLY A 117 9.18 14.59 14.05
CA GLY A 117 9.74 14.32 15.39
C GLY A 117 8.73 13.78 16.41
N GLY A 118 7.48 13.51 15.99
CA GLY A 118 6.45 12.97 16.85
C GLY A 118 6.40 11.43 16.84
N LYS A 119 5.79 10.86 17.89
CA LYS A 119 5.53 9.40 17.97
C LYS A 119 4.27 8.97 17.21
N MET A 120 3.54 9.91 16.60
CA MET A 120 2.32 9.60 15.88
C MET A 120 2.63 8.93 14.53
N GLU A 121 2.04 7.78 14.30
CA GLU A 121 2.11 7.09 13.01
C GLU A 121 1.43 7.89 11.90
N SER A 122 1.93 7.76 10.67
CA SER A 122 1.28 8.32 9.49
C SER A 122 -0.13 7.73 9.31
N ALA A 123 -1.14 8.60 9.12
CA ALA A 123 -2.50 8.15 8.78
C ALA A 123 -2.54 7.29 7.51
N ASN A 124 -1.66 7.57 6.54
CA ASN A 124 -1.57 6.77 5.31
C ASN A 124 -1.08 5.35 5.57
N VAL A 125 -0.07 5.19 6.45
CA VAL A 125 0.47 3.87 6.82
C VAL A 125 -0.56 3.09 7.61
N ALA A 126 -1.18 3.72 8.61
CA ALA A 126 -2.25 3.12 9.39
C ALA A 126 -3.43 2.68 8.51
N MET A 127 -3.89 3.54 7.61
CA MET A 127 -5.02 3.23 6.70
C MET A 127 -4.73 2.04 5.80
N ARG A 128 -3.52 1.95 5.24
CA ARG A 128 -3.12 0.82 4.39
C ARG A 128 -3.17 -0.50 5.15
N ARG A 129 -2.72 -0.50 6.41
CA ARG A 129 -2.76 -1.66 7.29
C ARG A 129 -4.19 -2.03 7.70
N GLU A 130 -4.98 -1.04 8.16
CA GLU A 130 -6.33 -1.25 8.68
C GLU A 130 -7.33 -1.71 7.60
N LEU A 131 -7.09 -1.34 6.34
CA LEU A 131 -7.92 -1.70 5.19
C LEU A 131 -7.28 -2.76 4.29
N ASP A 132 -6.13 -3.31 4.69
CA ASP A 132 -5.32 -4.25 3.91
C ASP A 132 -5.07 -3.80 2.46
N LEU A 133 -4.75 -2.52 2.26
CA LEU A 133 -4.45 -1.95 0.95
C LEU A 133 -3.03 -2.35 0.52
N TYR A 134 -2.86 -3.59 0.15
CA TYR A 134 -1.56 -4.21 -0.06
C TYR A 134 -0.81 -3.71 -1.31
N ALA A 135 -1.52 -3.37 -2.37
CA ALA A 135 -0.91 -2.98 -3.64
C ALA A 135 -0.89 -1.45 -3.81
N ASN A 136 0.30 -0.87 -3.82
CA ASN A 136 0.48 0.51 -4.25
C ASN A 136 0.76 0.52 -5.76
N CYS A 137 -0.25 0.86 -6.55
CA CYS A 137 -0.18 0.90 -8.00
C CYS A 137 0.16 2.33 -8.46
N ARG A 138 1.27 2.49 -9.19
CA ARG A 138 1.73 3.81 -9.67
C ARG A 138 2.01 3.77 -11.17
N PRO A 139 1.13 4.37 -11.99
CA PRO A 139 1.40 4.53 -13.41
C PRO A 139 2.43 5.64 -13.66
N VAL A 140 3.30 5.40 -14.63
CA VAL A 140 4.20 6.42 -15.19
C VAL A 140 4.08 6.35 -16.69
N SER A 141 3.59 7.42 -17.31
CA SER A 141 3.44 7.52 -18.76
C SER A 141 4.15 8.77 -19.28
N ILE A 142 5.08 8.57 -20.22
CA ILE A 142 5.77 9.64 -20.94
C ILE A 142 5.74 9.26 -22.41
N PRO A 143 4.67 9.61 -23.14
CA PRO A 143 4.46 9.17 -24.52
C PRO A 143 5.58 9.56 -25.47
N GLU A 144 6.17 10.74 -25.30
CA GLU A 144 7.26 11.26 -26.14
C GLU A 144 8.55 10.42 -26.03
N LYS A 145 8.68 9.65 -24.94
CA LYS A 145 9.80 8.74 -24.70
C LYS A 145 9.40 7.26 -24.84
N ASN A 146 8.19 6.98 -25.26
CA ASN A 146 7.62 5.64 -25.32
C ASN A 146 7.69 4.91 -23.98
N ILE A 147 7.54 5.65 -22.87
CA ILE A 147 7.52 5.11 -21.52
C ILE A 147 6.07 4.93 -21.07
N ASP A 148 5.75 3.70 -20.68
CA ASP A 148 4.46 3.33 -20.10
C ASP A 148 4.67 2.22 -19.08
N TRP A 149 4.95 2.62 -17.83
CA TRP A 149 5.22 1.70 -16.73
C TRP A 149 4.08 1.67 -15.73
N MET A 150 3.90 0.53 -15.08
CA MET A 150 3.08 0.39 -13.88
C MET A 150 3.92 -0.23 -12.76
N PHE A 151 4.11 0.52 -11.68
CA PHE A 151 4.78 0.01 -10.49
C PHE A 151 3.76 -0.61 -9.54
N PHE A 152 4.03 -1.84 -9.11
CA PHE A 152 3.33 -2.50 -8.03
C PHE A 152 4.27 -2.60 -6.84
N ARG A 153 3.93 -1.92 -5.74
CA ARG A 153 4.70 -1.99 -4.50
C ARG A 153 3.84 -2.57 -3.39
N GLU A 154 4.34 -3.60 -2.74
CA GLU A 154 3.69 -4.10 -1.54
C GLU A 154 3.72 -3.02 -0.44
N ASN A 155 2.60 -2.80 0.24
CA ASN A 155 2.38 -1.68 1.13
C ASN A 155 2.18 -2.08 2.60
N THR A 156 1.93 -3.36 2.87
CA THR A 156 1.52 -3.87 4.19
C THR A 156 2.57 -4.76 4.82
N GLU A 157 3.62 -5.07 4.08
CA GLU A 157 4.78 -5.86 4.50
C GLU A 157 6.09 -5.08 4.36
N GLY A 158 7.20 -5.79 4.43
CA GLY A 158 8.52 -5.19 4.34
C GLY A 158 8.82 -4.32 5.56
N GLU A 159 9.33 -3.14 5.30
CA GLU A 159 9.66 -2.12 6.30
C GLU A 159 8.41 -1.45 6.89
N TYR A 160 7.24 -1.61 6.26
CA TYR A 160 5.99 -0.97 6.71
C TYR A 160 5.25 -1.75 7.81
N VAL A 161 5.62 -2.99 8.06
CA VAL A 161 4.98 -3.88 9.05
C VAL A 161 4.94 -3.27 10.44
N LEU A 162 6.04 -2.67 10.86
CA LEU A 162 6.17 -2.13 12.21
C LEU A 162 5.63 -0.70 12.35
N GLY A 163 5.69 0.09 11.30
CA GLY A 163 5.45 1.53 11.42
C GLY A 163 6.45 2.17 12.40
N SER A 164 5.95 2.69 13.51
CA SER A 164 6.77 3.31 14.57
C SER A 164 7.15 2.36 15.72
N ARG A 165 7.03 1.03 15.52
CA ARG A 165 7.17 0.02 16.58
C ARG A 165 8.54 -0.66 16.62
N GLY A 166 9.57 -0.03 16.08
CA GLY A 166 10.96 -0.47 16.24
C GLY A 166 11.43 -0.41 17.69
N VAL A 167 12.58 -0.97 17.97
CA VAL A 167 13.20 -1.00 19.31
C VAL A 167 14.41 -0.08 19.32
N GLU A 168 14.44 0.87 20.25
CA GLU A 168 15.58 1.75 20.49
C GLU A 168 16.24 1.37 21.81
N LEU A 169 17.56 1.14 21.74
CA LEU A 169 18.43 0.82 22.85
C LEU A 169 19.55 1.87 22.93
N PRO A 170 20.24 2.02 24.05
CA PRO A 170 21.40 2.91 24.15
C PRO A 170 22.43 2.60 23.04
N GLY A 171 22.64 3.56 22.13
CA GLY A 171 23.60 3.45 21.03
C GLY A 171 23.16 2.60 19.85
N MET A 172 21.91 2.09 19.82
CA MET A 172 21.42 1.22 18.74
C MET A 172 19.91 1.34 18.56
N ALA A 173 19.44 1.33 17.31
CA ALA A 173 18.03 1.17 16.98
C ALA A 173 17.86 -0.05 16.04
N VAL A 174 16.73 -0.75 16.16
CA VAL A 174 16.40 -1.94 15.36
C VAL A 174 14.98 -1.83 14.82
N ASP A 175 14.85 -1.94 13.51
CA ASP A 175 13.59 -2.19 12.81
C ASP A 175 13.61 -3.57 12.16
N PHE A 176 12.44 -4.12 11.89
CA PHE A 176 12.31 -5.43 11.25
C PHE A 176 11.65 -5.32 9.88
N LYS A 177 12.15 -6.13 8.96
CA LYS A 177 11.54 -6.35 7.66
C LYS A 177 10.89 -7.72 7.64
N VAL A 178 9.60 -7.79 7.27
CA VAL A 178 8.83 -9.03 7.19
C VAL A 178 8.36 -9.26 5.76
N THR A 179 8.55 -10.48 5.26
CA THR A 179 8.05 -10.94 3.96
C THR A 179 7.33 -12.25 4.16
N THR A 180 6.06 -12.32 3.74
CA THR A 180 5.25 -13.54 3.85
C THR A 180 4.97 -14.14 2.48
N ASP A 181 4.64 -15.43 2.45
CA ASP A 181 4.30 -16.13 1.21
C ASP A 181 3.04 -15.57 0.59
N LEU A 182 1.99 -15.37 1.39
CA LEU A 182 0.70 -14.88 0.92
C LEU A 182 0.80 -13.43 0.43
N GLY A 183 1.45 -12.55 1.20
CA GLY A 183 1.65 -11.15 0.82
C GLY A 183 2.45 -11.02 -0.48
N THR A 184 3.52 -11.80 -0.63
CA THR A 184 4.32 -11.81 -1.87
C THR A 184 3.53 -12.36 -3.05
N ARG A 185 2.81 -13.48 -2.88
CA ARG A 185 2.00 -14.05 -3.98
C ARG A 185 0.93 -13.09 -4.46
N ARG A 186 0.23 -12.40 -3.57
CA ARG A 186 -0.85 -11.48 -3.96
C ARG A 186 -0.34 -10.27 -4.72
N ILE A 187 0.78 -9.66 -4.32
CA ILE A 187 1.34 -8.51 -5.04
C ILE A 187 1.94 -8.94 -6.39
N ALA A 188 2.62 -10.09 -6.44
CA ALA A 188 3.11 -10.66 -7.69
C ALA A 188 1.96 -10.94 -8.66
N ARG A 189 0.90 -11.64 -8.22
CA ARG A 189 -0.28 -11.89 -9.05
C ARG A 189 -0.93 -10.59 -9.55
N ALA A 190 -1.04 -9.57 -8.71
CA ALA A 190 -1.59 -8.28 -9.14
C ALA A 190 -0.78 -7.64 -10.26
N ALA A 191 0.56 -7.71 -10.19
CA ALA A 191 1.45 -7.19 -11.23
C ALA A 191 1.37 -8.00 -12.53
N PHE A 192 1.40 -9.33 -12.44
CA PHE A 192 1.31 -10.21 -13.63
C PHE A 192 -0.08 -10.16 -14.28
N ASP A 193 -1.17 -10.15 -13.50
CA ASP A 193 -2.53 -9.96 -14.01
C ASP A 193 -2.65 -8.63 -14.78
N TYR A 194 -2.11 -7.56 -14.20
CA TYR A 194 -2.09 -6.26 -14.88
C TYR A 194 -1.31 -6.32 -16.19
N ALA A 195 -0.10 -6.89 -16.16
CA ALA A 195 0.73 -7.03 -17.36
C ALA A 195 -0.02 -7.80 -18.46
N LYS A 196 -0.59 -8.96 -18.13
CA LYS A 196 -1.38 -9.78 -19.06
C LYS A 196 -2.58 -9.02 -19.63
N ASN A 197 -3.36 -8.35 -18.80
CA ASN A 197 -4.59 -7.66 -19.18
C ASN A 197 -4.34 -6.37 -19.98
N ASN A 198 -3.14 -5.80 -19.88
CA ASN A 198 -2.76 -4.58 -20.59
C ASN A 198 -1.72 -4.80 -21.70
N GLY A 199 -1.55 -6.05 -22.17
CA GLY A 199 -0.66 -6.37 -23.27
C GLY A 199 0.83 -6.13 -23.02
N LYS A 200 1.23 -6.07 -21.75
CA LYS A 200 2.65 -5.94 -21.37
C LYS A 200 3.29 -7.32 -21.32
N THR A 201 4.52 -7.40 -21.81
CA THR A 201 5.25 -8.67 -22.01
C THR A 201 6.43 -8.84 -21.06
N HIS A 202 6.65 -7.88 -20.17
CA HIS A 202 7.81 -7.86 -19.28
C HIS A 202 7.43 -7.40 -17.87
N VAL A 203 7.93 -8.11 -16.86
CA VAL A 203 7.83 -7.77 -15.45
C VAL A 203 9.22 -7.78 -14.82
N ALA A 204 9.62 -6.68 -14.20
CA ALA A 204 10.85 -6.57 -13.44
C ALA A 204 10.58 -6.82 -11.95
N VAL A 205 11.28 -7.78 -11.35
CA VAL A 205 11.28 -8.03 -9.90
C VAL A 205 12.43 -7.26 -9.27
N VAL A 206 12.09 -6.25 -8.48
CA VAL A 206 13.08 -5.29 -7.93
C VAL A 206 13.23 -5.48 -6.44
N THR A 207 14.42 -5.84 -6.00
CA THR A 207 14.72 -6.19 -4.60
C THR A 207 16.11 -5.72 -4.17
N LYS A 208 16.49 -6.02 -2.93
CA LYS A 208 17.87 -5.94 -2.43
C LYS A 208 18.36 -7.33 -1.97
N ALA A 209 18.01 -8.39 -2.70
CA ALA A 209 18.28 -9.79 -2.34
C ALA A 209 19.79 -10.13 -2.21
N ASN A 210 20.67 -9.34 -2.81
CA ASN A 210 22.11 -9.49 -2.59
C ASN A 210 22.54 -9.20 -1.14
N ILE A 211 21.78 -8.40 -0.41
CA ILE A 211 21.99 -8.06 1.01
C ILE A 211 20.94 -8.73 1.88
N MET A 212 19.66 -8.52 1.61
CA MET A 212 18.52 -9.03 2.38
C MET A 212 18.13 -10.45 1.91
N LYS A 213 19.03 -11.41 2.10
CA LYS A 213 18.92 -12.75 1.50
C LYS A 213 17.70 -13.55 1.93
N LYS A 214 17.18 -13.32 3.15
CA LYS A 214 16.03 -14.08 3.67
C LYS A 214 14.72 -13.48 3.18
N THR A 215 14.50 -12.20 3.39
CA THR A 215 13.25 -11.52 3.03
C THR A 215 13.14 -11.29 1.53
N ASP A 216 14.10 -10.60 0.93
CA ASP A 216 14.08 -10.28 -0.49
C ASP A 216 14.37 -11.49 -1.38
N GLY A 217 15.22 -12.42 -0.93
CA GLY A 217 15.43 -13.69 -1.62
C GLY A 217 14.16 -14.54 -1.67
N LYS A 218 13.38 -14.58 -0.57
CA LYS A 218 12.06 -15.22 -0.53
C LYS A 218 11.07 -14.54 -1.47
N PHE A 219 11.03 -13.19 -1.46
CA PHE A 219 10.21 -12.40 -2.37
C PHE A 219 10.50 -12.75 -3.83
N THR A 220 11.77 -12.73 -4.24
CA THR A 220 12.19 -13.08 -5.61
C THR A 220 11.75 -14.50 -5.98
N ALA A 221 12.04 -15.49 -5.13
CA ALA A 221 11.68 -16.88 -5.40
C ALA A 221 10.17 -17.06 -5.63
N ILE A 222 9.33 -16.45 -4.79
CA ILE A 222 7.87 -16.53 -4.92
C ILE A 222 7.38 -15.78 -6.18
N CYS A 223 7.99 -14.65 -6.55
CA CYS A 223 7.65 -13.97 -7.80
C CYS A 223 7.89 -14.87 -9.01
N HIS A 224 9.00 -15.62 -9.05
CA HIS A 224 9.27 -16.59 -10.11
C HIS A 224 8.30 -17.78 -10.10
N GLU A 225 7.90 -18.27 -8.91
CA GLU A 225 6.85 -19.30 -8.82
C GLU A 225 5.54 -18.81 -9.42
N VAL A 226 5.13 -17.56 -9.13
CA VAL A 226 3.91 -16.96 -9.71
C VAL A 226 4.07 -16.74 -11.21
N ALA A 227 5.24 -16.31 -11.68
CA ALA A 227 5.52 -16.08 -13.11
C ALA A 227 5.28 -17.31 -13.97
N ALA A 228 5.47 -18.51 -13.44
CA ALA A 228 5.21 -19.76 -14.16
C ALA A 228 3.75 -19.91 -14.62
N ASP A 229 2.80 -19.23 -13.98
CA ASP A 229 1.38 -19.20 -14.36
C ASP A 229 1.11 -18.24 -15.57
N TYR A 230 2.12 -17.48 -16.04
CA TYR A 230 1.98 -16.44 -17.06
C TYR A 230 2.94 -16.64 -18.24
N PRO A 231 2.74 -17.72 -19.02
CA PRO A 231 3.58 -17.97 -20.19
C PRO A 231 3.42 -16.82 -21.21
N GLY A 232 4.53 -16.28 -21.67
CA GLY A 232 4.56 -15.12 -22.58
C GLY A 232 4.86 -13.78 -21.91
N ILE A 233 5.04 -13.77 -20.57
CA ILE A 233 5.60 -12.63 -19.84
C ILE A 233 7.02 -12.99 -19.41
N THR A 234 7.99 -12.19 -19.85
CA THR A 234 9.38 -12.33 -19.42
C THR A 234 9.59 -11.69 -18.05
N VAL A 235 10.48 -12.27 -17.27
CA VAL A 235 10.77 -11.80 -15.89
C VAL A 235 12.27 -11.59 -15.74
N ASP A 236 12.64 -10.40 -15.30
CA ASP A 236 14.02 -10.05 -14.98
C ASP A 236 14.14 -9.61 -13.52
N ASP A 237 15.24 -9.98 -12.90
CA ASP A 237 15.57 -9.58 -11.53
C ASP A 237 16.54 -8.40 -11.53
N TYR A 238 16.21 -7.39 -10.75
CA TYR A 238 17.07 -6.22 -10.56
C TYR A 238 17.29 -5.92 -9.07
N TYR A 239 18.49 -5.48 -8.75
CA TYR A 239 18.72 -4.82 -7.47
C TYR A 239 18.27 -3.37 -7.55
N ILE A 240 17.68 -2.85 -6.49
CA ILE A 240 17.03 -1.54 -6.47
C ILE A 240 17.95 -0.38 -6.89
N ASP A 241 19.23 -0.44 -6.52
CA ASP A 241 20.23 0.57 -6.90
C ASP A 241 20.51 0.57 -8.41
N ILE A 242 20.67 -0.59 -9.01
CA ILE A 242 20.83 -0.75 -10.47
C ILE A 242 19.55 -0.33 -11.19
N MET A 243 18.38 -0.78 -10.72
CA MET A 243 17.10 -0.38 -11.33
C MET A 243 16.92 1.14 -11.32
N THR A 244 17.22 1.80 -10.22
CA THR A 244 17.12 3.27 -10.12
C THR A 244 18.00 3.98 -11.16
N ALA A 245 19.20 3.46 -11.41
CA ALA A 245 20.08 4.00 -12.45
C ALA A 245 19.55 3.71 -13.86
N ASN A 246 19.02 2.50 -14.10
CA ASN A 246 18.50 2.08 -15.41
C ASN A 246 17.26 2.87 -15.82
N LEU A 247 16.35 3.16 -14.89
CA LEU A 247 15.16 3.99 -15.16
C LEU A 247 15.49 5.36 -15.75
N LEU A 248 16.68 5.90 -15.46
CA LEU A 248 17.14 7.17 -16.02
C LEU A 248 17.96 7.01 -17.31
N LYS A 249 18.80 5.98 -17.37
CA LYS A 249 19.77 5.81 -18.48
C LYS A 249 19.22 4.97 -19.63
N GLU A 250 18.50 3.91 -19.30
CA GLU A 250 18.00 2.92 -20.26
C GLU A 250 16.53 2.57 -19.93
N PRO A 251 15.62 3.55 -20.01
CA PRO A 251 14.24 3.40 -19.50
C PRO A 251 13.41 2.34 -20.24
N LEU A 252 13.85 1.88 -21.42
CA LEU A 252 13.14 0.89 -22.25
C LEU A 252 13.76 -0.51 -22.19
N ARG A 253 14.73 -0.70 -21.33
CA ARG A 253 15.41 -1.99 -21.17
C ARG A 253 14.61 -2.93 -20.31
#